data_91d13709c9fc6349b1ce9c390e9d944f
#
_entry.id   91d13709c9fc6349b1ce9c390e9d944f
#
_cell.length_a   1.000
_cell.length_b   1.000
_cell.length_c   1.000
_cell.angle_alpha   90.00
_cell.angle_beta   90.00
_cell.angle_gamma   90.00
#
_symmetry.space_group_name_H-M   'P 1'
#
loop_
_entity.id
_entity.type
_entity.pdbx_description
1 polymer ?
#
loop_
_entity_poly.entity_id
_entity_poly.type
_entity_poly.pdbx_seq_one_letter_code
_entity_poly.pdbx_strand_id
1 'polypeptide(L)'
;GWKKFKELSGVLCGKRWSLKLKGRVYRVCVRTVMVYGGETWVMRKEEEGVLRRAERAMVRMMSGVKLRDRKSSGELMSMAGLCEDIVLVVRRSRLRWYGHVLRKTENDGIREVLEVVVPGKVGRGRPKLGWQEEVRKDMERVGLRVGDAKDRGRWRGGAFELPS
;
A
#
# COMPACT_ATOMS: atom_id res chain seq x y z
N GLY A 1 -12.08 4.51 2.10
CA GLY A 1 -12.30 3.57 1.00
C GLY A 1 -13.77 3.31 0.73
N TRP A 2 -14.50 2.75 1.67
CA TRP A 2 -15.92 2.37 1.48
C TRP A 2 -16.84 3.54 1.10
N LYS A 3 -16.66 4.72 1.71
CA LYS A 3 -17.43 5.92 1.33
C LYS A 3 -17.22 6.22 -0.15
N LYS A 4 -15.96 6.28 -0.60
CA LYS A 4 -15.64 6.56 -2.02
C LYS A 4 -16.14 5.47 -2.97
N PHE A 5 -16.09 4.21 -2.56
CA PHE A 5 -16.66 3.10 -3.32
C PHE A 5 -18.18 3.26 -3.52
N LYS A 6 -18.91 3.61 -2.46
CA LYS A 6 -20.37 3.87 -2.51
C LYS A 6 -20.71 5.02 -3.44
N GLU A 7 -19.97 6.13 -3.36
CA GLU A 7 -20.15 7.30 -4.26
C GLU A 7 -20.03 6.91 -5.74
N LEU A 8 -19.13 5.96 -6.06
CA LEU A 8 -18.89 5.49 -7.42
C LEU A 8 -19.64 4.20 -7.79
N SER A 9 -20.55 3.73 -6.94
CA SER A 9 -21.22 2.45 -7.13
C SER A 9 -22.01 2.36 -8.43
N GLY A 10 -22.58 3.45 -8.93
CA GLY A 10 -23.27 3.52 -10.21
C GLY A 10 -22.39 3.09 -11.39
N VAL A 11 -21.10 3.43 -11.35
CA VAL A 11 -20.11 3.01 -12.35
C VAL A 11 -19.54 1.64 -12.00
N LEU A 12 -19.06 1.47 -10.75
CA LEU A 12 -18.32 0.29 -10.32
C LEU A 12 -19.21 -0.98 -10.29
N CYS A 13 -20.48 -0.86 -9.95
CA CYS A 13 -21.41 -1.98 -9.90
C CYS A 13 -22.35 -2.04 -11.12
N GLY A 14 -22.32 -1.01 -11.99
CA GLY A 14 -23.13 -0.95 -13.21
C GLY A 14 -22.82 -2.08 -14.19
N LYS A 15 -23.83 -2.62 -14.88
CA LYS A 15 -23.66 -3.71 -15.86
C LYS A 15 -23.03 -3.28 -17.19
N ARG A 16 -23.05 -1.99 -17.50
CA ARG A 16 -22.62 -1.43 -18.80
C ARG A 16 -21.10 -1.47 -19.05
N TRP A 17 -20.30 -1.59 -17.97
CA TRP A 17 -18.85 -1.45 -18.04
C TRP A 17 -18.14 -2.79 -17.84
N SER A 18 -17.07 -3.02 -18.60
CA SER A 18 -16.24 -4.21 -18.43
C SER A 18 -15.55 -4.19 -17.05
N LEU A 19 -15.29 -5.36 -16.49
CA LEU A 19 -14.62 -5.47 -15.18
C LEU A 19 -13.22 -4.82 -15.20
N LYS A 20 -12.52 -4.91 -16.31
CA LYS A 20 -11.21 -4.27 -16.50
C LYS A 20 -11.29 -2.73 -16.42
N LEU A 21 -12.33 -2.12 -17.00
CA LEU A 21 -12.54 -0.68 -16.91
C LEU A 21 -12.91 -0.26 -15.48
N LYS A 22 -13.80 -1.01 -14.83
CA LYS A 22 -14.14 -0.81 -13.41
C LYS A 22 -12.91 -0.91 -12.52
N GLY A 23 -12.02 -1.86 -12.78
CA GLY A 23 -10.75 -2.01 -12.07
C GLY A 23 -9.83 -0.79 -12.23
N ARG A 24 -9.79 -0.17 -13.41
CA ARG A 24 -9.05 1.10 -13.61
C ARG A 24 -9.65 2.23 -12.76
N VAL A 25 -10.96 2.43 -12.80
CA VAL A 25 -11.65 3.44 -11.98
C VAL A 25 -11.44 3.18 -10.50
N TYR A 26 -11.57 1.92 -10.06
CA TYR A 26 -11.30 1.51 -8.70
C TYR A 26 -9.86 1.86 -8.27
N ARG A 27 -8.87 1.50 -9.07
CA ARG A 27 -7.45 1.75 -8.78
C ARG A 27 -7.15 3.22 -8.62
N VAL A 28 -7.70 4.08 -9.48
CA VAL A 28 -7.41 5.52 -9.47
C VAL A 28 -8.21 6.24 -8.38
N CYS A 29 -9.48 5.90 -8.18
CA CYS A 29 -10.38 6.69 -7.34
C CYS A 29 -10.58 6.10 -5.94
N VAL A 30 -10.61 4.77 -5.79
CA VAL A 30 -10.93 4.13 -4.51
C VAL A 30 -9.67 3.66 -3.80
N ARG A 31 -8.79 2.94 -4.51
CA ARG A 31 -7.55 2.41 -3.93
C ARG A 31 -6.64 3.55 -3.42
N THR A 32 -6.52 4.66 -4.15
CA THR A 32 -5.76 5.84 -3.70
C THR A 32 -6.27 6.40 -2.37
N VAL A 33 -7.60 6.46 -2.20
CA VAL A 33 -8.20 6.89 -0.92
C VAL A 33 -8.01 5.84 0.18
N MET A 34 -7.97 4.54 -0.18
CA MET A 34 -7.71 3.48 0.81
C MET A 34 -6.29 3.53 1.37
N VAL A 35 -5.32 3.89 0.56
CA VAL A 35 -3.90 3.92 0.94
C VAL A 35 -3.36 5.33 1.20
N TYR A 36 -4.24 6.32 1.27
CA TYR A 36 -3.84 7.70 1.54
C TYR A 36 -3.10 7.81 2.89
N GLY A 37 -1.92 8.44 2.88
CA GLY A 37 -1.04 8.50 4.05
C GLY A 37 -0.38 7.18 4.42
N GLY A 38 -0.51 6.15 3.58
CA GLY A 38 0.01 4.80 3.83
C GLY A 38 1.52 4.73 4.00
N GLU A 39 2.25 5.73 3.51
CA GLU A 39 3.69 5.86 3.68
C GLU A 39 4.12 5.98 5.16
N THR A 40 3.23 6.49 6.01
CA THR A 40 3.48 6.64 7.46
C THR A 40 2.97 5.47 8.29
N TRP A 41 2.27 4.51 7.69
CA TRP A 41 1.66 3.42 8.44
C TRP A 41 2.66 2.37 8.89
N VAL A 42 2.49 1.95 10.13
CA VAL A 42 3.12 0.75 10.70
C VAL A 42 2.03 -0.30 10.81
N MET A 43 2.00 -1.25 9.88
CA MET A 43 0.93 -2.24 9.81
C MET A 43 1.34 -3.58 10.41
N ARG A 44 0.47 -4.13 11.26
CA ARG A 44 0.56 -5.51 11.71
C ARG A 44 -0.06 -6.44 10.66
N LYS A 45 0.28 -7.73 10.72
CA LYS A 45 -0.28 -8.74 9.79
C LYS A 45 -1.80 -8.77 9.78
N GLU A 46 -2.43 -8.55 10.93
CA GLU A 46 -3.88 -8.49 11.07
C GLU A 46 -4.47 -7.31 10.29
N GLU A 47 -3.83 -6.14 10.36
CA GLU A 47 -4.25 -4.91 9.67
C GLU A 47 -4.06 -5.03 8.16
N GLU A 48 -2.94 -5.63 7.71
CA GLU A 48 -2.74 -5.99 6.31
C GLU A 48 -3.87 -6.92 5.82
N GLY A 49 -4.24 -7.90 6.64
CA GLY A 49 -5.35 -8.82 6.35
C GLY A 49 -6.68 -8.08 6.21
N VAL A 50 -6.95 -7.09 7.06
CA VAL A 50 -8.17 -6.26 6.96
C VAL A 50 -8.18 -5.48 5.64
N LEU A 51 -7.06 -4.87 5.26
CA LEU A 51 -6.94 -4.09 4.03
C LEU A 51 -7.18 -4.97 2.78
N ARG A 52 -6.56 -6.14 2.73
CA ARG A 52 -6.77 -7.13 1.66
C ARG A 52 -8.20 -7.62 1.58
N ARG A 53 -8.84 -7.93 2.72
CA ARG A 53 -10.24 -8.37 2.77
C ARG A 53 -11.17 -7.28 2.26
N ALA A 54 -10.96 -6.03 2.64
CA ALA A 54 -11.77 -4.91 2.17
C ALA A 54 -11.68 -4.75 0.65
N GLU A 55 -10.47 -4.82 0.08
CA GLU A 55 -10.27 -4.74 -1.37
C GLU A 55 -10.95 -5.90 -2.11
N ARG A 56 -10.74 -7.14 -1.65
CA ARG A 56 -11.38 -8.33 -2.24
C ARG A 56 -12.90 -8.25 -2.22
N ALA A 57 -13.48 -7.73 -1.13
CA ALA A 57 -14.93 -7.53 -1.02
C ALA A 57 -15.43 -6.52 -2.06
N MET A 58 -14.73 -5.38 -2.22
CA MET A 58 -15.08 -4.37 -3.23
C MET A 58 -14.99 -4.94 -4.66
N VAL A 59 -13.92 -5.66 -4.96
CA VAL A 59 -13.74 -6.29 -6.30
C VAL A 59 -14.85 -7.31 -6.58
N ARG A 60 -15.24 -8.12 -5.60
CA ARG A 60 -16.37 -9.05 -5.74
C ARG A 60 -17.67 -8.32 -6.01
N MET A 61 -17.94 -7.21 -5.33
CA MET A 61 -19.13 -6.39 -5.61
C MET A 61 -19.11 -5.81 -7.02
N MET A 62 -17.95 -5.29 -7.48
CA MET A 62 -17.79 -4.78 -8.84
C MET A 62 -18.03 -5.84 -9.92
N SER A 63 -17.60 -7.07 -9.65
CA SER A 63 -17.74 -8.18 -10.59
C SER A 63 -19.16 -8.71 -10.67
N GLY A 64 -20.02 -8.43 -9.69
CA GLY A 64 -21.37 -9.00 -9.58
C GLY A 64 -21.39 -10.51 -9.30
N VAL A 65 -20.23 -11.11 -9.00
CA VAL A 65 -20.06 -12.54 -8.75
C VAL A 65 -20.47 -12.87 -7.32
N LYS A 66 -21.37 -13.82 -7.15
CA LYS A 66 -21.84 -14.31 -5.85
C LYS A 66 -20.87 -15.38 -5.30
N LEU A 67 -20.91 -15.64 -4.00
CA LEU A 67 -20.09 -16.67 -3.37
C LEU A 67 -20.37 -18.07 -3.95
N ARG A 68 -21.63 -18.35 -4.32
CA ARG A 68 -22.07 -19.62 -4.95
C ARG A 68 -21.37 -19.89 -6.29
N ASP A 69 -20.89 -18.86 -6.98
CA ASP A 69 -20.24 -18.99 -8.29
C ASP A 69 -18.79 -19.51 -8.18
N ARG A 70 -18.31 -19.75 -6.96
CA ARG A 70 -17.01 -20.36 -6.59
C ARG A 70 -15.79 -19.74 -7.26
N LYS A 71 -15.88 -18.51 -7.82
CA LYS A 71 -14.71 -17.82 -8.36
C LYS A 71 -13.79 -17.34 -7.24
N SER A 72 -12.51 -17.61 -7.40
CA SER A 72 -11.50 -17.20 -6.44
C SER A 72 -11.30 -15.67 -6.45
N SER A 73 -10.86 -15.12 -5.32
CA SER A 73 -10.52 -13.69 -5.26
C SER A 73 -9.37 -13.32 -6.19
N GLY A 74 -8.39 -14.22 -6.40
CA GLY A 74 -7.28 -14.02 -7.31
C GLY A 74 -7.73 -13.88 -8.77
N GLU A 75 -8.63 -14.75 -9.22
CA GLU A 75 -9.22 -14.65 -10.57
C GLU A 75 -9.96 -13.32 -10.77
N LEU A 76 -10.76 -12.91 -9.79
CA LEU A 76 -11.51 -11.65 -9.88
C LEU A 76 -10.59 -10.44 -9.91
N MET A 77 -9.52 -10.45 -9.11
CA MET A 77 -8.47 -9.41 -9.11
C MET A 77 -7.77 -9.33 -10.47
N SER A 78 -7.38 -10.48 -11.03
CA SER A 78 -6.76 -10.55 -12.35
C SER A 78 -7.69 -10.05 -13.46
N MET A 79 -8.95 -10.48 -13.47
CA MET A 79 -9.97 -10.01 -14.42
C MET A 79 -10.20 -8.49 -14.32
N ALA A 80 -10.10 -7.92 -13.13
CA ALA A 80 -10.19 -6.48 -12.89
C ALA A 80 -8.90 -5.72 -13.26
N GLY A 81 -7.82 -6.42 -13.60
CA GLY A 81 -6.50 -5.82 -13.83
C GLY A 81 -5.87 -5.25 -12.57
N LEU A 82 -6.14 -5.85 -11.42
CA LEU A 82 -5.64 -5.49 -10.09
C LEU A 82 -4.70 -6.58 -9.57
N CYS A 83 -3.68 -6.93 -10.36
CA CYS A 83 -2.75 -8.02 -10.02
C CYS A 83 -1.82 -7.68 -8.84
N GLU A 84 -1.65 -6.40 -8.53
CA GLU A 84 -0.81 -5.95 -7.44
C GLU A 84 -1.57 -5.94 -6.11
N ASP A 85 -0.99 -6.54 -5.07
CA ASP A 85 -1.53 -6.53 -3.70
C ASP A 85 -1.54 -5.09 -3.14
N ILE A 86 -2.64 -4.70 -2.49
CA ILE A 86 -2.79 -3.36 -1.91
C ILE A 86 -1.74 -3.06 -0.82
N VAL A 87 -1.26 -4.07 -0.10
CA VAL A 87 -0.20 -3.91 0.89
C VAL A 87 1.13 -3.57 0.23
N LEU A 88 1.41 -4.14 -0.96
CA LEU A 88 2.59 -3.76 -1.74
C LEU A 88 2.53 -2.31 -2.18
N VAL A 89 1.35 -1.81 -2.54
CA VAL A 89 1.18 -0.39 -2.88
C VAL A 89 1.57 0.50 -1.70
N VAL A 90 1.18 0.14 -0.47
CA VAL A 90 1.57 0.86 0.74
C VAL A 90 3.08 0.81 0.96
N ARG A 91 3.70 -0.39 0.88
CA ARG A 91 5.15 -0.55 1.07
C ARG A 91 5.96 0.23 0.04
N ARG A 92 5.54 0.20 -1.23
CA ARG A 92 6.16 1.01 -2.30
C ARG A 92 6.03 2.50 -2.06
N SER A 93 4.88 2.96 -1.58
CA SER A 93 4.69 4.37 -1.21
C SER A 93 5.63 4.77 -0.08
N ARG A 94 5.80 3.91 0.93
CA ARG A 94 6.74 4.11 2.05
C ARG A 94 8.18 4.23 1.56
N LEU A 95 8.66 3.30 0.73
CA LEU A 95 10.02 3.35 0.18
C LEU A 95 10.23 4.57 -0.71
N ARG A 96 9.25 4.93 -1.56
CA ARG A 96 9.35 6.15 -2.38
C ARG A 96 9.47 7.40 -1.54
N TRP A 97 8.64 7.50 -0.50
CA TRP A 97 8.66 8.64 0.42
C TRP A 97 9.98 8.70 1.17
N TYR A 98 10.44 7.58 1.73
CA TYR A 98 11.71 7.51 2.44
C TYR A 98 12.89 7.90 1.56
N GLY A 99 12.99 7.39 0.34
CA GLY A 99 14.01 7.78 -0.61
C GLY A 99 13.93 9.27 -1.01
N HIS A 100 12.72 9.85 -1.03
CA HIS A 100 12.57 11.30 -1.23
C HIS A 100 13.16 12.07 -0.05
N VAL A 101 12.87 11.68 1.17
CA VAL A 101 13.41 12.33 2.39
C VAL A 101 14.93 12.21 2.46
N LEU A 102 15.49 11.02 2.18
CA LEU A 102 16.94 10.82 2.19
C LEU A 102 17.71 11.69 1.18
N ARG A 103 17.07 12.13 0.10
CA ARG A 103 17.67 13.03 -0.90
C ARG A 103 17.54 14.52 -0.56
N LYS A 104 16.80 14.85 0.49
CA LYS A 104 16.73 16.24 0.98
C LYS A 104 18.02 16.64 1.67
N THR A 105 18.25 17.94 1.76
CA THR A 105 19.39 18.52 2.49
C THR A 105 19.32 18.15 3.97
N GLU A 106 20.46 18.11 4.63
CA GLU A 106 20.56 17.75 6.06
C GLU A 106 19.78 18.71 6.97
N ASN A 107 19.65 19.96 6.56
CA ASN A 107 18.91 20.99 7.29
C ASN A 107 17.39 20.98 6.99
N ASP A 108 16.86 19.97 6.31
CA ASP A 108 15.41 19.86 6.09
C ASP A 108 14.76 19.25 7.35
N GLY A 109 13.85 19.99 7.96
CA GLY A 109 13.19 19.58 9.21
C GLY A 109 12.51 18.20 9.15
N ILE A 110 12.15 17.71 7.94
CA ILE A 110 11.58 16.35 7.78
C ILE A 110 12.67 15.30 8.00
N ARG A 111 13.91 15.58 7.57
CA ARG A 111 15.04 14.67 7.78
C ARG A 111 15.44 14.63 9.25
N GLU A 112 15.48 15.78 9.91
CA GLU A 112 15.74 15.89 11.35
C GLU A 112 14.74 15.06 12.17
N VAL A 113 13.44 15.14 11.83
CA VAL A 113 12.39 14.37 12.51
C VAL A 113 12.59 12.86 12.41
N LEU A 114 13.20 12.34 11.33
CA LEU A 114 13.52 10.91 11.22
C LEU A 114 14.60 10.46 12.21
N GLU A 115 15.47 11.37 12.64
CA GLU A 115 16.58 11.10 13.54
C GLU A 115 16.22 11.38 15.01
N VAL A 116 15.07 12.02 15.27
CA VAL A 116 14.59 12.33 16.62
C VAL A 116 14.30 11.04 17.37
N VAL A 117 15.06 10.80 18.42
CA VAL A 117 14.77 9.80 19.43
C VAL A 117 13.80 10.41 20.44
N VAL A 118 12.53 10.01 20.40
CA VAL A 118 11.55 10.45 21.37
C VAL A 118 11.86 9.81 22.73
N PRO A 119 12.29 10.58 23.74
CA PRO A 119 12.55 10.03 25.05
C PRO A 119 11.24 9.54 25.69
N GLY A 120 11.25 8.33 26.23
CA GLY A 120 10.09 7.77 26.88
C GLY A 120 10.42 6.43 27.55
N LYS A 121 9.66 6.08 28.61
CA LYS A 121 9.79 4.75 29.22
C LYS A 121 9.21 3.70 28.29
N VAL A 122 10.01 2.74 27.88
CA VAL A 122 9.53 1.56 27.18
C VAL A 122 8.68 0.75 28.19
N GLY A 123 7.39 0.62 27.90
CA GLY A 123 6.49 -0.19 28.74
C GLY A 123 6.92 -1.65 28.80
N ARG A 124 6.49 -2.37 29.85
CA ARG A 124 6.73 -3.80 30.00
C ARG A 124 6.01 -4.56 28.85
N GLY A 125 6.73 -5.42 28.15
CA GLY A 125 6.18 -6.24 27.09
C GLY A 125 6.99 -6.18 25.80
N ARG A 126 6.44 -6.76 24.70
CA ARG A 126 7.09 -6.75 23.39
C ARG A 126 7.22 -5.31 22.88
N PRO A 127 8.41 -4.88 22.43
CA PRO A 127 8.60 -3.56 21.84
C PRO A 127 7.60 -3.28 20.72
N LYS A 128 7.07 -2.06 20.68
CA LYS A 128 6.20 -1.64 19.58
C LYS A 128 7.03 -1.61 18.30
N LEU A 129 6.45 -2.13 17.23
CA LEU A 129 7.04 -2.04 15.90
C LEU A 129 7.15 -0.56 15.50
N GLY A 130 8.37 -0.10 15.24
CA GLY A 130 8.62 1.28 14.81
C GLY A 130 8.51 1.43 13.29
N TRP A 131 8.21 2.64 12.82
CA TRP A 131 8.13 2.94 11.40
C TRP A 131 9.47 2.71 10.68
N GLN A 132 10.58 3.14 11.27
CA GLN A 132 11.93 2.92 10.72
C GLN A 132 12.25 1.43 10.57
N GLU A 133 11.81 0.60 11.50
CA GLU A 133 11.98 -0.84 11.45
C GLU A 133 11.20 -1.46 10.27
N GLU A 134 9.98 -0.97 10.00
CA GLU A 134 9.21 -1.40 8.83
C GLU A 134 9.88 -0.97 7.52
N VAL A 135 10.41 0.26 7.45
CA VAL A 135 11.20 0.72 6.29
C VAL A 135 12.42 -0.17 6.08
N ARG A 136 13.15 -0.49 7.14
CA ARG A 136 14.33 -1.36 7.07
C ARG A 136 13.96 -2.74 6.51
N LYS A 137 12.89 -3.34 6.99
CA LYS A 137 12.39 -4.62 6.47
C LYS A 137 11.97 -4.54 5.00
N ASP A 138 11.33 -3.46 4.60
CA ASP A 138 10.94 -3.27 3.21
C ASP A 138 12.18 -3.09 2.31
N MET A 139 13.22 -2.39 2.78
CA MET A 139 14.49 -2.28 2.07
C MET A 139 15.22 -3.62 1.95
N GLU A 140 15.28 -4.39 3.03
CA GLU A 140 15.89 -5.73 3.04
C GLU A 140 15.25 -6.68 2.03
N ARG A 141 13.92 -6.65 1.90
CA ARG A 141 13.17 -7.50 0.94
C ARG A 141 13.56 -7.23 -0.52
N VAL A 142 14.01 -6.03 -0.84
CA VAL A 142 14.38 -5.62 -2.20
C VAL A 142 15.88 -5.38 -2.37
N GLY A 143 16.68 -5.68 -1.35
CA GLY A 143 18.13 -5.50 -1.38
C GLY A 143 18.60 -4.05 -1.48
N LEU A 144 17.77 -3.08 -1.08
CA LEU A 144 18.14 -1.66 -1.06
C LEU A 144 18.90 -1.29 0.21
N ARG A 145 19.88 -0.38 0.07
CA ARG A 145 20.62 0.24 1.16
C ARG A 145 20.36 1.75 1.18
N VAL A 146 20.55 2.40 2.33
CA VAL A 146 20.36 3.85 2.48
C VAL A 146 21.17 4.65 1.45
N GLY A 147 22.41 4.21 1.15
CA GLY A 147 23.26 4.84 0.14
C GLY A 147 22.70 4.83 -1.27
N ASP A 148 21.89 3.83 -1.61
CA ASP A 148 21.27 3.69 -2.93
C ASP A 148 20.22 4.79 -3.19
N ALA A 149 19.76 5.50 -2.16
CA ALA A 149 18.82 6.61 -2.28
C ALA A 149 19.34 7.78 -3.13
N LYS A 150 20.67 7.94 -3.24
CA LYS A 150 21.32 8.96 -4.09
C LYS A 150 21.03 8.70 -5.57
N ASP A 151 21.01 7.44 -6.00
CA ASP A 151 20.59 7.04 -7.34
C ASP A 151 19.07 6.84 -7.40
N ARG A 152 18.39 7.84 -7.96
CA ARG A 152 16.92 7.81 -8.08
C ARG A 152 16.43 6.64 -8.94
N GLY A 153 17.17 6.26 -9.99
CA GLY A 153 16.81 5.16 -10.88
C GLY A 153 16.86 3.82 -10.15
N ARG A 154 17.99 3.53 -9.51
CA ARG A 154 18.19 2.32 -8.70
C ARG A 154 17.17 2.20 -7.56
N TRP A 155 16.94 3.30 -6.81
CA TRP A 155 15.96 3.31 -5.73
C TRP A 155 14.55 3.03 -6.23
N ARG A 156 14.16 3.66 -7.34
CA ARG A 156 12.84 3.47 -7.93
C ARG A 156 12.67 2.04 -8.45
N GLY A 157 13.67 1.49 -9.13
CA GLY A 157 13.68 0.10 -9.61
C GLY A 157 13.48 -0.87 -8.46
N GLY A 158 14.34 -0.83 -7.44
CA GLY A 158 14.23 -1.70 -6.26
C GLY A 158 12.87 -1.58 -5.55
N ALA A 159 12.34 -0.36 -5.38
CA ALA A 159 11.02 -0.19 -4.77
C ALA A 159 9.88 -0.85 -5.58
N PHE A 160 10.05 -1.08 -6.89
CA PHE A 160 9.08 -1.79 -7.72
C PHE A 160 9.21 -3.32 -7.65
N GLU A 161 10.37 -3.84 -7.26
CA GLU A 161 10.66 -5.28 -7.18
C GLU A 161 10.19 -5.94 -5.87
N LEU A 162 9.47 -5.23 -5.00
CA LEU A 162 8.92 -5.79 -3.77
C LEU A 162 8.12 -7.07 -4.07
N PRO A 163 8.53 -8.22 -3.53
CA PRO A 163 7.79 -9.47 -3.68
C PRO A 163 6.44 -9.42 -2.99
N SER A 164 5.47 -10.06 -3.57
CA SER A 164 4.09 -10.20 -3.05
C SER A 164 4.02 -11.00 -1.76
#